data_01712760f88c0b2c8c6001b4993c0965
#
_entry.id   01712760f88c0b2c8c6001b4993c0965
#
_cell.length_a   1.000
_cell.length_b   1.000
_cell.length_c   1.000
_cell.angle_alpha   90.00
_cell.angle_beta   90.00
_cell.angle_gamma   90.00
#
_symmetry.space_group_name_H-M   'P 1'
#
loop_
_entity.id
_entity.type
_entity.pdbx_description
1 polymer ?
#
loop_
_entity_poly.entity_id
_entity_poly.type
_entity_poly.pdbx_seq_one_letter_code
_entity_poly.pdbx_strand_id
1 'polypeptide(L)'
;AYLESKGRKIIAWDELLEGGAAEGATIMSWQGESGGEQAAKAGLDAIMSPAAYLYFDYYQGEPECEPLAIGGYTPLKKVYLYEPVPRNLTKEQAKHIIGVQANTWTEYIPTYTDLQYMDFPRIAALCEIAWSKAENKNYDCFLARLETLFKSYDKMNVNYSRSHYTIGAEVSFNTSLQSPEVTLTSVAKGADIFYSLDTCQNKHFVPYTQSIVIDRPTTLTAYAEREGNRVSPIFIASYFPNKATGKPYTIENLNPQYTGSTKNALTDALVGSQKSYDKWVGTYGYDYCVIVDLQTEQEISEISINFLENVGSWIFLPLSVEFSTGLQQDMLEPIEATNVTISQNGQIQNHHAKFPKRKARFVKIFAKSIKQCPENHPGAGYPAHVFGDEVIVN
;
A
#
# COMPACT_ATOMS: atom_id res chain seq x y z
N ALA A 1 -38.81 1.64 16.08
CA ALA A 1 -40.26 1.95 16.28
C ALA A 1 -41.11 1.64 15.02
N TYR A 2 -41.02 2.41 13.89
CA TYR A 2 -41.90 2.19 12.73
C TYR A 2 -41.73 0.81 12.08
N LEU A 3 -40.49 0.40 11.75
CA LEU A 3 -40.23 -0.91 11.14
C LEU A 3 -40.60 -2.06 12.08
N GLU A 4 -40.32 -1.91 13.33
CA GLU A 4 -40.69 -2.87 14.37
C GLU A 4 -42.22 -3.01 14.51
N SER A 5 -42.95 -1.89 14.47
CA SER A 5 -44.41 -1.93 14.43
C SER A 5 -44.99 -2.66 13.21
N LYS A 6 -44.16 -2.87 12.17
CA LYS A 6 -44.46 -3.68 10.97
C LYS A 6 -43.91 -5.10 11.06
N GLY A 7 -43.42 -5.53 12.24
CA GLY A 7 -42.85 -6.85 12.46
C GLY A 7 -41.53 -7.08 11.70
N ARG A 8 -40.77 -6.01 11.39
CA ARG A 8 -39.47 -6.07 10.70
C ARG A 8 -38.34 -5.73 11.65
N LYS A 9 -37.28 -6.51 11.60
CA LYS A 9 -36.00 -6.20 12.26
C LYS A 9 -35.18 -5.26 11.40
N ILE A 10 -34.31 -4.46 12.04
CA ILE A 10 -33.42 -3.53 11.38
C ILE A 10 -32.02 -4.14 11.34
N ILE A 11 -31.36 -4.07 10.18
CA ILE A 11 -29.91 -4.23 10.06
C ILE A 11 -29.38 -2.87 9.62
N ALA A 12 -28.40 -2.33 10.31
CA ALA A 12 -27.81 -1.03 10.02
C ALA A 12 -26.29 -1.05 10.22
N TRP A 13 -25.62 -0.11 9.57
CA TRP A 13 -24.21 0.12 9.76
C TRP A 13 -23.91 0.61 11.20
N ASP A 14 -22.66 0.49 11.63
CA ASP A 14 -22.25 0.75 13.01
C ASP A 14 -22.34 2.21 13.45
N GLU A 15 -22.58 3.19 12.55
CA GLU A 15 -22.97 4.56 12.89
C GLU A 15 -24.27 4.62 13.72
N LEU A 16 -25.12 3.59 13.62
CA LEU A 16 -26.32 3.51 14.47
C LEU A 16 -25.98 3.52 15.97
N LEU A 17 -24.80 3.05 16.34
CA LEU A 17 -24.34 3.03 17.74
C LEU A 17 -24.11 4.43 18.32
N GLU A 18 -23.76 5.43 17.48
CA GLU A 18 -23.55 6.82 17.91
C GLU A 18 -24.83 7.48 18.43
N GLY A 19 -25.98 7.13 17.86
CA GLY A 19 -27.28 7.66 18.22
C GLY A 19 -28.05 6.85 19.26
N GLY A 20 -27.44 5.75 19.74
CA GLY A 20 -28.12 4.77 20.59
C GLY A 20 -28.91 3.74 19.76
N ALA A 21 -28.41 2.50 19.71
CA ALA A 21 -29.05 1.44 18.93
C ALA A 21 -30.40 1.03 19.52
N ALA A 22 -31.39 0.83 18.61
CA ALA A 22 -32.69 0.29 19.02
C ALA A 22 -32.56 -1.17 19.49
N GLU A 23 -33.32 -1.54 20.49
CA GLU A 23 -33.41 -2.93 20.96
C GLU A 23 -33.77 -3.88 19.79
N GLY A 24 -33.03 -5.00 19.67
CA GLY A 24 -33.24 -5.98 18.62
C GLY A 24 -32.71 -5.59 17.21
N ALA A 25 -32.00 -4.46 17.08
CA ALA A 25 -31.29 -4.14 15.85
C ALA A 25 -30.05 -5.04 15.70
N THR A 26 -29.71 -5.36 14.43
CA THR A 26 -28.44 -6.02 14.09
C THR A 26 -27.48 -4.98 13.51
N ILE A 27 -26.24 -4.97 13.98
CA ILE A 27 -25.22 -4.00 13.60
C ILE A 27 -24.27 -4.61 12.57
N MET A 28 -24.03 -3.92 11.45
CA MET A 28 -22.99 -4.25 10.48
C MET A 28 -21.76 -3.41 10.78
N SER A 29 -20.70 -4.06 11.30
CA SER A 29 -19.46 -3.38 11.72
C SER A 29 -18.51 -3.26 10.54
N TRP A 30 -18.46 -2.08 9.90
CA TRP A 30 -17.62 -1.84 8.72
C TRP A 30 -16.42 -0.93 9.00
N GLN A 31 -16.53 0.02 9.95
CA GLN A 31 -15.44 0.94 10.27
C GLN A 31 -14.25 0.22 10.96
N GLY A 32 -14.48 -0.97 11.47
CA GLY A 32 -13.50 -1.82 12.13
C GLY A 32 -14.19 -2.91 12.94
N GLU A 33 -13.47 -3.51 13.88
CA GLU A 33 -14.01 -4.56 14.76
C GLU A 33 -14.77 -3.98 15.97
N SER A 34 -14.50 -2.71 16.30
CA SER A 34 -15.01 -2.06 17.51
C SER A 34 -16.53 -1.93 17.54
N GLY A 35 -17.17 -1.66 16.40
CA GLY A 35 -18.63 -1.58 16.30
C GLY A 35 -19.32 -2.90 16.65
N GLY A 36 -18.81 -4.01 16.11
CA GLY A 36 -19.29 -5.36 16.43
C GLY A 36 -19.04 -5.75 17.89
N GLU A 37 -17.89 -5.37 18.44
CA GLU A 37 -17.56 -5.58 19.85
C GLU A 37 -18.52 -4.82 20.78
N GLN A 38 -18.80 -3.55 20.47
CA GLN A 38 -19.74 -2.73 21.23
C GLN A 38 -21.16 -3.29 21.15
N ALA A 39 -21.63 -3.67 19.96
CA ALA A 39 -22.94 -4.28 19.75
C ALA A 39 -23.08 -5.56 20.59
N ALA A 40 -22.13 -6.48 20.50
CA ALA A 40 -22.14 -7.74 21.25
C ALA A 40 -22.13 -7.53 22.78
N LYS A 41 -21.38 -6.54 23.28
CA LYS A 41 -21.38 -6.17 24.71
C LYS A 41 -22.73 -5.57 25.15
N ALA A 42 -23.44 -4.90 24.25
CA ALA A 42 -24.77 -4.37 24.48
C ALA A 42 -25.91 -5.41 24.31
N GLY A 43 -25.59 -6.66 23.98
CA GLY A 43 -26.57 -7.73 23.74
C GLY A 43 -27.28 -7.61 22.39
N LEU A 44 -26.68 -6.88 21.42
CA LEU A 44 -27.16 -6.77 20.06
C LEU A 44 -26.39 -7.71 19.14
N ASP A 45 -27.07 -8.28 18.14
CA ASP A 45 -26.41 -9.10 17.12
C ASP A 45 -25.54 -8.22 16.21
N ALA A 46 -24.42 -8.78 15.77
CA ALA A 46 -23.49 -8.11 14.86
C ALA A 46 -23.07 -9.00 13.69
N ILE A 47 -22.97 -8.40 12.52
CA ILE A 47 -22.36 -8.96 11.31
C ILE A 47 -21.03 -8.23 11.12
N MET A 48 -19.94 -8.97 11.08
CA MET A 48 -18.60 -8.40 10.92
C MET A 48 -18.28 -8.16 9.45
N SER A 49 -18.03 -6.91 9.09
CA SER A 49 -17.73 -6.47 7.73
C SER A 49 -16.63 -5.41 7.67
N PRO A 50 -15.55 -5.52 8.51
CA PRO A 50 -14.55 -4.46 8.61
C PRO A 50 -13.83 -4.22 7.30
N ALA A 51 -13.82 -2.94 6.85
CA ALA A 51 -13.28 -2.54 5.55
C ALA A 51 -11.83 -3.00 5.33
N ALA A 52 -11.02 -2.98 6.38
CA ALA A 52 -9.63 -3.42 6.32
C ALA A 52 -9.44 -4.89 5.89
N TYR A 53 -10.46 -5.75 6.05
CA TYR A 53 -10.38 -7.20 5.78
C TYR A 53 -11.37 -7.68 4.75
N LEU A 54 -12.55 -7.06 4.65
CA LEU A 54 -13.70 -7.60 3.93
C LEU A 54 -14.27 -6.66 2.84
N TYR A 55 -13.56 -5.58 2.48
CA TYR A 55 -13.89 -4.78 1.31
C TYR A 55 -13.13 -5.33 0.10
N PHE A 56 -13.88 -5.94 -0.83
CA PHE A 56 -13.32 -6.60 -2.01
C PHE A 56 -13.22 -5.68 -3.23
N ASP A 57 -13.62 -4.44 -3.12
CA ASP A 57 -13.31 -3.34 -4.03
C ASP A 57 -11.90 -2.77 -3.82
N TYR A 58 -11.16 -3.20 -2.77
CA TYR A 58 -9.78 -2.83 -2.51
C TYR A 58 -8.80 -3.70 -3.32
N TYR A 59 -7.60 -3.15 -3.57
CA TYR A 59 -6.51 -3.90 -4.20
C TYR A 59 -6.21 -5.20 -3.47
N GLN A 60 -5.95 -6.26 -4.23
CA GLN A 60 -5.60 -7.58 -3.67
C GLN A 60 -4.16 -8.01 -3.97
N GLY A 61 -3.47 -7.29 -4.82
CA GLY A 61 -2.04 -7.41 -5.16
C GLY A 61 -1.39 -6.04 -5.26
N GLU A 62 -0.16 -6.00 -5.78
CA GLU A 62 0.56 -4.75 -6.03
C GLU A 62 -0.25 -3.84 -6.96
N PRO A 63 -0.62 -2.61 -6.57
CA PRO A 63 -1.51 -1.74 -7.33
C PRO A 63 -1.07 -1.49 -8.77
N GLU A 64 0.26 -1.45 -9.01
CA GLU A 64 0.81 -1.28 -10.37
C GLU A 64 0.51 -2.47 -11.30
N CYS A 65 0.28 -3.65 -10.72
CA CYS A 65 -0.02 -4.89 -11.44
C CYS A 65 -1.50 -5.23 -11.45
N GLU A 66 -2.35 -4.41 -10.80
CA GLU A 66 -3.79 -4.63 -10.62
C GLU A 66 -4.63 -3.70 -11.52
N PRO A 67 -5.85 -4.10 -11.88
CA PRO A 67 -6.84 -3.16 -12.38
C PRO A 67 -7.04 -1.98 -11.42
N LEU A 68 -7.47 -0.82 -11.94
CA LEU A 68 -7.73 0.34 -11.09
C LEU A 68 -8.83 0.00 -10.07
N ALA A 69 -8.54 0.29 -8.79
CA ALA A 69 -9.46 0.13 -7.68
C ALA A 69 -9.57 1.46 -6.89
N ILE A 70 -10.53 1.54 -5.97
CA ILE A 70 -10.72 2.75 -5.15
C ILE A 70 -9.53 3.07 -4.23
N GLY A 71 -8.70 2.07 -3.95
CA GLY A 71 -7.59 2.13 -3.00
C GLY A 71 -7.66 0.99 -1.99
N GLY A 72 -7.05 1.17 -0.83
CA GLY A 72 -6.97 0.15 0.20
C GLY A 72 -6.18 -1.10 -0.23
N TYR A 73 -5.97 -2.04 0.69
CA TYR A 73 -5.23 -3.28 0.41
C TYR A 73 -5.79 -4.45 1.20
N THR A 74 -6.46 -5.37 0.51
CA THR A 74 -7.13 -6.54 1.10
C THR A 74 -6.74 -7.81 0.33
N PRO A 75 -5.48 -8.29 0.45
CA PRO A 75 -5.01 -9.49 -0.23
C PRO A 75 -5.65 -10.76 0.36
N LEU A 76 -5.70 -11.82 -0.44
CA LEU A 76 -6.28 -13.12 -0.07
C LEU A 76 -5.85 -13.62 1.31
N LYS A 77 -4.56 -13.52 1.64
CA LYS A 77 -4.02 -13.95 2.93
C LYS A 77 -4.60 -13.16 4.10
N LYS A 78 -4.80 -11.86 3.92
CA LYS A 78 -5.36 -10.97 4.95
C LYS A 78 -6.83 -11.32 5.25
N VAL A 79 -7.62 -11.62 4.20
CA VAL A 79 -9.00 -12.12 4.35
C VAL A 79 -8.99 -13.44 5.12
N TYR A 80 -8.17 -14.41 4.70
CA TYR A 80 -8.12 -15.72 5.32
C TYR A 80 -7.70 -15.70 6.80
N LEU A 81 -6.78 -14.82 7.16
CA LEU A 81 -6.28 -14.69 8.55
C LEU A 81 -7.22 -13.91 9.46
N TYR A 82 -8.22 -13.23 8.90
CA TYR A 82 -9.20 -12.52 9.71
C TYR A 82 -9.95 -13.48 10.63
N GLU A 83 -10.14 -13.08 11.89
CA GLU A 83 -10.94 -13.80 12.88
C GLU A 83 -12.16 -12.97 13.23
N PRO A 84 -13.38 -13.43 12.83
CA PRO A 84 -14.57 -12.61 12.98
C PRO A 84 -15.00 -12.33 14.41
N VAL A 85 -14.63 -13.18 15.35
CA VAL A 85 -15.01 -13.02 16.76
C VAL A 85 -13.93 -12.27 17.52
N PRO A 86 -14.16 -11.02 17.94
CA PRO A 86 -13.19 -10.24 18.71
C PRO A 86 -12.75 -10.96 19.99
N ARG A 87 -11.44 -10.96 20.25
CA ARG A 87 -10.84 -11.69 21.39
C ARG A 87 -11.27 -11.16 22.76
N ASN A 88 -11.76 -9.92 22.82
CA ASN A 88 -12.16 -9.25 24.09
C ASN A 88 -13.58 -9.59 24.53
N LEU A 89 -14.29 -10.45 23.79
CA LEU A 89 -15.64 -10.88 24.12
C LEU A 89 -15.64 -12.10 25.03
N THR A 90 -16.56 -12.12 26.00
CA THR A 90 -16.89 -13.34 26.73
C THR A 90 -17.60 -14.34 25.84
N LYS A 91 -17.67 -15.63 26.23
CA LYS A 91 -18.36 -16.67 25.46
C LYS A 91 -19.84 -16.34 25.19
N GLU A 92 -20.51 -15.67 26.11
CA GLU A 92 -21.93 -15.25 25.92
C GLU A 92 -22.03 -14.10 24.92
N GLN A 93 -21.15 -13.08 25.05
CA GLN A 93 -21.12 -11.96 24.12
C GLN A 93 -20.74 -12.40 22.70
N ALA A 94 -19.81 -13.34 22.57
CA ALA A 94 -19.38 -13.88 21.27
C ALA A 94 -20.54 -14.53 20.49
N LYS A 95 -21.61 -14.99 21.14
CA LYS A 95 -22.80 -15.53 20.46
C LYS A 95 -23.57 -14.50 19.64
N HIS A 96 -23.38 -13.22 19.96
CA HIS A 96 -23.95 -12.11 19.21
C HIS A 96 -23.20 -11.80 17.90
N ILE A 97 -22.01 -12.34 17.68
CA ILE A 97 -21.37 -12.29 16.38
C ILE A 97 -21.98 -13.37 15.51
N ILE A 98 -22.99 -13.00 14.71
CA ILE A 98 -23.82 -13.96 13.98
C ILE A 98 -23.32 -14.30 12.58
N GLY A 99 -22.28 -13.60 12.09
CA GLY A 99 -21.70 -13.88 10.79
C GLY A 99 -20.74 -12.81 10.30
N VAL A 100 -20.31 -12.99 9.04
CA VAL A 100 -19.42 -12.11 8.29
C VAL A 100 -20.04 -11.74 6.96
N GLN A 101 -19.67 -10.56 6.45
CA GLN A 101 -20.04 -10.09 5.12
C GLN A 101 -18.86 -9.42 4.45
N ALA A 102 -18.62 -9.72 3.18
CA ALA A 102 -17.76 -8.90 2.33
C ALA A 102 -18.60 -7.89 1.53
N ASN A 103 -18.02 -6.73 1.26
CA ASN A 103 -18.60 -5.69 0.44
C ASN A 103 -17.75 -5.50 -0.82
N THR A 104 -18.42 -5.30 -1.96
CA THR A 104 -17.78 -4.98 -3.24
C THR A 104 -18.52 -3.80 -3.85
N TRP A 105 -17.98 -2.60 -3.58
CA TRP A 105 -18.52 -1.35 -4.13
C TRP A 105 -18.04 -1.16 -5.57
N THR A 106 -18.92 -0.68 -6.46
CA THR A 106 -18.69 -0.82 -7.90
C THR A 106 -18.23 0.46 -8.61
N GLU A 107 -17.76 1.47 -7.88
CA GLU A 107 -17.30 2.74 -8.43
C GLU A 107 -16.18 2.56 -9.48
N TYR A 108 -15.32 1.54 -9.31
CA TYR A 108 -14.22 1.19 -10.20
C TYR A 108 -14.36 -0.20 -10.83
N ILE A 109 -15.55 -0.80 -10.79
CA ILE A 109 -15.84 -2.14 -11.31
C ILE A 109 -16.86 -2.05 -12.44
N PRO A 110 -16.42 -1.77 -13.68
CA PRO A 110 -17.34 -1.44 -14.78
C PRO A 110 -18.02 -2.65 -15.40
N THR A 111 -17.47 -3.86 -15.26
CA THR A 111 -18.00 -5.07 -15.90
C THR A 111 -18.14 -6.24 -14.94
N TYR A 112 -18.95 -7.23 -15.32
CA TYR A 112 -19.09 -8.49 -14.58
C TYR A 112 -17.76 -9.27 -14.50
N THR A 113 -16.93 -9.19 -15.53
CA THR A 113 -15.61 -9.80 -15.56
C THR A 113 -14.67 -9.16 -14.53
N ASP A 114 -14.74 -7.83 -14.36
CA ASP A 114 -13.98 -7.12 -13.31
C ASP A 114 -14.50 -7.48 -11.92
N LEU A 115 -15.82 -7.62 -11.74
CA LEU A 115 -16.41 -8.07 -10.48
C LEU A 115 -15.90 -9.47 -10.11
N GLN A 116 -15.86 -10.40 -11.06
CA GLN A 116 -15.28 -11.73 -10.83
C GLN A 116 -13.82 -11.64 -10.40
N TYR A 117 -13.03 -10.78 -11.04
CA TYR A 117 -11.64 -10.58 -10.68
C TYR A 117 -11.49 -10.06 -9.25
N MET A 118 -12.31 -9.10 -8.85
CA MET A 118 -12.26 -8.53 -7.51
C MET A 118 -12.73 -9.50 -6.42
N ASP A 119 -13.75 -10.31 -6.68
CA ASP A 119 -14.36 -11.20 -5.69
C ASP A 119 -13.59 -12.53 -5.55
N PHE A 120 -13.17 -13.13 -6.66
CA PHE A 120 -12.51 -14.43 -6.63
C PHE A 120 -10.99 -14.28 -6.67
N PRO A 121 -10.24 -15.01 -5.81
CA PRO A 121 -10.67 -16.09 -4.92
C PRO A 121 -11.00 -15.65 -3.48
N ARG A 122 -11.09 -14.34 -3.17
CA ARG A 122 -11.32 -13.85 -1.79
C ARG A 122 -12.62 -14.38 -1.19
N ILE A 123 -13.67 -14.60 -2.00
CA ILE A 123 -14.90 -15.28 -1.56
C ILE A 123 -14.62 -16.67 -0.99
N ALA A 124 -13.68 -17.43 -1.55
CA ALA A 124 -13.32 -18.73 -0.99
C ALA A 124 -12.71 -18.61 0.42
N ALA A 125 -11.89 -17.57 0.66
CA ALA A 125 -11.37 -17.27 1.98
C ALA A 125 -12.48 -16.81 2.94
N LEU A 126 -13.42 -15.95 2.48
CA LEU A 126 -14.59 -15.57 3.26
C LEU A 126 -15.43 -16.76 3.69
N CYS A 127 -15.69 -17.70 2.78
CA CYS A 127 -16.40 -18.95 3.12
C CYS A 127 -15.66 -19.75 4.19
N GLU A 128 -14.33 -19.84 4.10
CA GLU A 128 -13.54 -20.60 5.08
C GLU A 128 -13.60 -19.97 6.47
N ILE A 129 -13.48 -18.64 6.59
CA ILE A 129 -13.58 -17.97 7.90
C ILE A 129 -15.00 -17.98 8.47
N ALA A 130 -16.02 -18.06 7.61
CA ALA A 130 -17.42 -18.15 8.05
C ALA A 130 -17.81 -19.55 8.56
N TRP A 131 -17.21 -20.60 8.02
CA TRP A 131 -17.62 -21.99 8.28
C TRP A 131 -16.60 -22.82 9.05
N SER A 132 -15.35 -22.34 9.21
CA SER A 132 -14.29 -23.08 9.91
C SER A 132 -13.96 -22.42 11.24
N LYS A 133 -13.75 -23.26 12.26
CA LYS A 133 -13.22 -22.77 13.54
C LYS A 133 -11.77 -22.29 13.37
N ALA A 134 -11.37 -21.28 14.15
CA ALA A 134 -10.05 -20.68 14.10
C ALA A 134 -8.91 -21.71 14.23
N GLU A 135 -9.07 -22.68 15.16
CA GLU A 135 -8.08 -23.75 15.40
C GLU A 135 -7.89 -24.72 14.22
N ASN A 136 -8.84 -24.78 13.29
CA ASN A 136 -8.79 -25.63 12.10
C ASN A 136 -8.25 -24.91 10.86
N LYS A 137 -8.03 -23.60 10.93
CA LYS A 137 -7.52 -22.82 9.79
C LYS A 137 -6.03 -23.06 9.57
N ASN A 138 -5.68 -23.37 8.32
CA ASN A 138 -4.29 -23.50 7.87
C ASN A 138 -4.17 -22.95 6.45
N TYR A 139 -3.45 -21.84 6.30
CA TYR A 139 -3.36 -21.12 5.04
C TYR A 139 -2.70 -21.94 3.93
N ASP A 140 -1.66 -22.73 4.23
CA ASP A 140 -1.00 -23.56 3.22
C ASP A 140 -1.91 -24.70 2.72
N CYS A 141 -2.70 -25.29 3.62
CA CYS A 141 -3.72 -26.27 3.24
C CYS A 141 -4.85 -25.62 2.43
N PHE A 142 -5.24 -24.37 2.77
CA PHE A 142 -6.21 -23.62 2.00
C PHE A 142 -5.71 -23.33 0.58
N LEU A 143 -4.46 -22.87 0.41
CA LEU A 143 -3.87 -22.66 -0.91
C LEU A 143 -3.83 -23.95 -1.75
N ALA A 144 -3.54 -25.10 -1.13
CA ALA A 144 -3.57 -26.39 -1.83
C ALA A 144 -4.98 -26.78 -2.33
N ARG A 145 -6.02 -26.49 -1.54
CA ARG A 145 -7.43 -26.69 -1.97
C ARG A 145 -7.85 -25.69 -3.04
N LEU A 146 -7.34 -24.45 -2.95
CA LEU A 146 -7.62 -23.39 -3.91
C LEU A 146 -7.16 -23.75 -5.32
N GLU A 147 -6.01 -24.45 -5.46
CA GLU A 147 -5.55 -24.98 -6.76
C GLU A 147 -6.58 -25.92 -7.43
N THR A 148 -7.31 -26.69 -6.62
CA THR A 148 -8.38 -27.54 -7.14
C THR A 148 -9.61 -26.72 -7.52
N LEU A 149 -9.92 -25.67 -6.74
CA LEU A 149 -11.04 -24.77 -7.02
C LEU A 149 -10.80 -23.97 -8.31
N PHE A 150 -9.56 -23.55 -8.58
CA PHE A 150 -9.17 -22.88 -9.81
C PHE A 150 -9.48 -23.71 -11.07
N LYS A 151 -9.29 -25.04 -11.01
CA LYS A 151 -9.69 -25.92 -12.13
C LYS A 151 -11.20 -25.86 -12.40
N SER A 152 -12.00 -25.61 -11.37
CA SER A 152 -13.45 -25.42 -11.52
C SER A 152 -13.78 -24.04 -12.06
N TYR A 153 -13.08 -23.00 -11.61
CA TYR A 153 -13.20 -21.64 -12.15
C TYR A 153 -12.82 -21.60 -13.63
N ASP A 154 -11.73 -22.25 -14.03
CA ASP A 154 -11.31 -22.35 -15.44
C ASP A 154 -12.39 -23.02 -16.31
N LYS A 155 -13.02 -24.12 -15.82
CA LYS A 155 -14.13 -24.79 -16.52
C LYS A 155 -15.38 -23.91 -16.65
N MET A 156 -15.62 -23.04 -15.70
CA MET A 156 -16.77 -22.12 -15.67
C MET A 156 -16.45 -20.78 -16.35
N ASN A 157 -15.24 -20.58 -16.85
CA ASN A 157 -14.72 -19.32 -17.40
C ASN A 157 -14.86 -18.14 -16.41
N VAL A 158 -14.62 -18.37 -15.13
CA VAL A 158 -14.59 -17.31 -14.11
C VAL A 158 -13.27 -16.57 -14.23
N ASN A 159 -13.33 -15.25 -14.35
CA ASN A 159 -12.14 -14.39 -14.34
C ASN A 159 -11.68 -14.13 -12.90
N TYR A 160 -10.93 -15.07 -12.31
CA TYR A 160 -10.43 -14.94 -10.94
C TYR A 160 -9.02 -14.36 -10.89
N SER A 161 -8.71 -13.61 -9.83
CA SER A 161 -7.38 -13.07 -9.59
C SER A 161 -6.37 -14.15 -9.18
N ARG A 162 -5.15 -13.99 -9.68
CA ARG A 162 -3.97 -14.76 -9.26
C ARG A 162 -2.98 -13.91 -8.46
N SER A 163 -3.41 -12.76 -7.96
CA SER A 163 -2.55 -11.78 -7.29
C SER A 163 -1.86 -12.30 -6.03
N HIS A 164 -2.44 -13.34 -5.37
CA HIS A 164 -1.77 -14.02 -4.26
C HIS A 164 -0.50 -14.80 -4.68
N TYR A 165 -0.27 -14.99 -5.98
CA TYR A 165 0.99 -15.54 -6.53
C TYR A 165 1.94 -14.45 -7.03
N THR A 166 1.61 -13.17 -6.87
CA THR A 166 2.50 -12.06 -7.25
C THR A 166 3.88 -12.26 -6.61
N ILE A 167 4.90 -11.96 -7.41
CA ILE A 167 6.28 -12.00 -6.93
C ILE A 167 6.46 -10.98 -5.80
N GLY A 168 6.94 -11.44 -4.66
CA GLY A 168 7.44 -10.56 -3.60
C GLY A 168 8.84 -10.07 -3.97
N ALA A 169 9.13 -8.79 -3.70
CA ALA A 169 10.44 -8.20 -3.90
C ALA A 169 10.87 -7.47 -2.64
N GLU A 170 11.96 -7.92 -2.04
CA GLU A 170 12.59 -7.27 -0.90
C GLU A 170 13.85 -6.56 -1.35
N VAL A 171 13.98 -5.28 -0.96
CA VAL A 171 15.16 -4.47 -1.28
C VAL A 171 16.06 -4.40 -0.06
N SER A 172 17.31 -4.78 -0.24
CA SER A 172 18.40 -4.58 0.72
C SER A 172 19.49 -3.73 0.08
N PHE A 173 20.40 -3.18 0.89
CA PHE A 173 21.53 -2.42 0.38
C PHE A 173 22.82 -3.21 0.51
N ASN A 174 23.46 -3.51 -0.63
CA ASN A 174 24.77 -4.15 -0.67
C ASN A 174 25.86 -3.12 -0.41
N THR A 175 26.40 -3.12 0.81
CA THR A 175 27.42 -2.14 1.24
C THR A 175 28.73 -2.25 0.47
N SER A 176 29.07 -3.43 -0.02
CA SER A 176 30.31 -3.66 -0.79
C SER A 176 30.20 -3.10 -2.21
N LEU A 177 29.02 -3.22 -2.83
CA LEU A 177 28.77 -2.75 -4.18
C LEU A 177 28.14 -1.35 -4.20
N GLN A 178 27.77 -0.80 -3.03
CA GLN A 178 27.08 0.49 -2.89
C GLN A 178 25.84 0.58 -3.76
N SER A 179 25.07 -0.52 -3.83
CA SER A 179 23.91 -0.66 -4.73
C SER A 179 22.75 -1.39 -4.04
N PRO A 180 21.50 -1.12 -4.39
CA PRO A 180 20.37 -1.94 -3.96
C PRO A 180 20.49 -3.35 -4.52
N GLU A 181 20.08 -4.31 -3.71
CA GLU A 181 20.04 -5.73 -4.02
C GLU A 181 18.61 -6.25 -3.80
N VAL A 182 18.01 -6.80 -4.86
CA VAL A 182 16.62 -7.21 -4.86
C VAL A 182 16.53 -8.73 -4.75
N THR A 183 15.84 -9.21 -3.72
CA THR A 183 15.51 -10.62 -3.52
C THR A 183 14.08 -10.87 -3.93
N LEU A 184 13.87 -11.81 -4.88
CA LEU A 184 12.55 -12.19 -5.36
C LEU A 184 12.05 -13.44 -4.64
N THR A 185 10.77 -13.46 -4.29
CA THR A 185 10.11 -14.61 -3.66
C THR A 185 8.79 -14.93 -4.35
N SER A 186 8.36 -16.20 -4.30
CA SER A 186 7.05 -16.63 -4.78
C SER A 186 6.42 -17.60 -3.80
N VAL A 187 5.12 -17.47 -3.56
CA VAL A 187 4.32 -18.43 -2.77
C VAL A 187 3.76 -19.55 -3.64
N ALA A 188 3.92 -19.50 -4.96
CA ALA A 188 3.48 -20.53 -5.88
C ALA A 188 4.37 -21.76 -5.75
N LYS A 189 3.91 -22.81 -5.06
CA LYS A 189 4.70 -24.04 -4.83
C LYS A 189 5.08 -24.71 -6.15
N GLY A 190 6.37 -25.06 -6.27
CA GLY A 190 6.93 -25.72 -7.45
C GLY A 190 6.96 -24.85 -8.71
N ALA A 191 6.87 -23.55 -8.56
CA ALA A 191 7.08 -22.61 -9.66
C ALA A 191 8.48 -22.00 -9.58
N ASP A 192 9.12 -21.84 -10.74
CA ASP A 192 10.35 -21.11 -10.89
C ASP A 192 10.07 -19.64 -11.18
N ILE A 193 10.93 -18.74 -10.68
CA ILE A 193 10.83 -17.30 -10.96
C ILE A 193 11.70 -16.99 -12.19
N PHE A 194 11.14 -16.21 -13.11
CA PHE A 194 11.83 -15.64 -14.25
C PHE A 194 11.81 -14.12 -14.16
N TYR A 195 12.90 -13.47 -14.54
CA TYR A 195 12.97 -12.00 -14.52
C TYR A 195 13.69 -11.44 -15.74
N SER A 196 13.44 -10.17 -16.02
CA SER A 196 14.13 -9.37 -17.03
C SER A 196 14.41 -7.97 -16.50
N LEU A 197 15.58 -7.44 -16.85
CA LEU A 197 15.97 -6.05 -16.64
C LEU A 197 15.89 -5.20 -17.91
N ASP A 198 15.33 -5.78 -18.98
CA ASP A 198 15.20 -5.11 -20.27
C ASP A 198 14.06 -4.08 -20.23
N THR A 199 14.35 -2.89 -20.74
CA THR A 199 13.36 -1.82 -20.93
C THR A 199 12.61 -1.93 -22.28
N CYS A 200 13.03 -2.85 -23.16
CA CYS A 200 12.49 -3.04 -24.52
C CYS A 200 11.17 -3.80 -24.52
N GLN A 201 10.39 -3.69 -25.62
CA GLN A 201 9.13 -4.43 -25.78
C GLN A 201 9.35 -5.95 -25.82
N ASN A 202 10.45 -6.43 -26.44
CA ASN A 202 10.83 -7.84 -26.46
C ASN A 202 11.78 -8.15 -25.30
N LYS A 203 11.23 -8.35 -24.09
CA LYS A 203 12.01 -8.65 -22.88
C LYS A 203 12.55 -10.07 -22.93
N HIS A 204 13.85 -10.22 -22.69
CA HIS A 204 14.46 -11.53 -22.49
C HIS A 204 14.41 -11.90 -21.02
N PHE A 205 13.66 -12.95 -20.68
CA PHE A 205 13.53 -13.46 -19.32
C PHE A 205 14.55 -14.56 -19.04
N VAL A 206 15.20 -14.47 -17.88
CA VAL A 206 16.15 -15.47 -17.39
C VAL A 206 15.68 -16.06 -16.06
N PRO A 207 16.05 -17.32 -15.71
CA PRO A 207 15.73 -17.89 -14.42
C PRO A 207 16.34 -17.09 -13.27
N TYR A 208 15.57 -16.86 -12.21
CA TYR A 208 16.06 -16.24 -10.98
C TYR A 208 16.70 -17.30 -10.09
N THR A 209 18.01 -17.13 -9.79
CA THR A 209 18.78 -18.06 -8.97
C THR A 209 19.46 -17.41 -7.76
N GLN A 210 19.59 -16.08 -7.79
CA GLN A 210 20.20 -15.29 -6.72
C GLN A 210 19.69 -13.86 -6.75
N SER A 211 19.90 -13.10 -5.68
CA SER A 211 19.56 -11.68 -5.60
C SER A 211 20.15 -10.86 -6.76
N ILE A 212 19.42 -9.83 -7.17
CA ILE A 212 19.71 -9.00 -8.34
C ILE A 212 20.29 -7.68 -7.86
N VAL A 213 21.53 -7.37 -8.22
CA VAL A 213 22.14 -6.07 -7.95
C VAL A 213 21.66 -5.06 -8.99
N ILE A 214 21.19 -3.92 -8.54
CA ILE A 214 20.72 -2.81 -9.38
C ILE A 214 21.70 -1.65 -9.28
N ASP A 215 22.58 -1.51 -10.25
CA ASP A 215 23.67 -0.52 -10.28
C ASP A 215 23.34 0.74 -11.11
N ARG A 216 22.21 0.75 -11.80
CA ARG A 216 21.75 1.84 -12.66
C ARG A 216 20.22 1.88 -12.72
N PRO A 217 19.61 3.01 -13.14
CA PRO A 217 18.16 3.09 -13.34
C PRO A 217 17.67 1.93 -14.21
N THR A 218 16.77 1.12 -13.64
CA THR A 218 16.37 -0.16 -14.19
C THR A 218 14.92 -0.48 -13.88
N THR A 219 14.18 -1.03 -14.84
CA THR A 219 12.86 -1.63 -14.59
C THR A 219 13.00 -3.15 -14.53
N LEU A 220 12.78 -3.71 -13.36
CA LEU A 220 12.70 -5.14 -13.11
C LEU A 220 11.29 -5.62 -13.44
N THR A 221 11.21 -6.64 -14.30
CA THR A 221 9.96 -7.35 -14.61
C THR A 221 10.15 -8.82 -14.21
N ALA A 222 9.21 -9.42 -13.50
CA ALA A 222 9.32 -10.82 -13.07
C ALA A 222 7.96 -11.53 -13.06
N TYR A 223 8.00 -12.86 -13.17
CA TYR A 223 6.82 -13.73 -13.01
C TYR A 223 7.24 -15.11 -12.51
N ALA A 224 6.27 -15.86 -11.97
CA ALA A 224 6.44 -17.27 -11.64
C ALA A 224 5.82 -18.16 -12.70
N GLU A 225 6.52 -19.26 -13.06
CA GLU A 225 6.13 -20.23 -14.06
C GLU A 225 6.20 -21.66 -13.50
N ARG A 226 5.23 -22.50 -13.83
CA ARG A 226 5.18 -23.91 -13.49
C ARG A 226 4.87 -24.72 -14.74
N GLU A 227 5.72 -25.71 -15.07
CA GLU A 227 5.54 -26.60 -16.24
C GLU A 227 5.31 -25.82 -17.55
N GLY A 228 6.06 -24.75 -17.77
CA GLY A 228 5.96 -23.91 -18.96
C GLY A 228 4.75 -22.96 -18.99
N ASN A 229 3.96 -22.90 -17.91
CA ASN A 229 2.81 -22.01 -17.80
C ASN A 229 3.02 -20.93 -16.74
N ARG A 230 2.83 -19.67 -17.10
CA ARG A 230 2.86 -18.58 -16.16
C ARG A 230 1.69 -18.70 -15.17
N VAL A 231 2.02 -18.79 -13.88
CA VAL A 231 1.04 -18.94 -12.78
C VAL A 231 0.80 -17.63 -12.01
N SER A 232 1.73 -16.68 -12.06
CA SER A 232 1.59 -15.37 -11.37
C SER A 232 1.21 -14.23 -12.34
N PRO A 233 0.67 -13.11 -11.84
CA PRO A 233 0.74 -11.84 -12.52
C PRO A 233 2.19 -11.46 -12.86
N ILE A 234 2.35 -10.49 -13.77
CA ILE A 234 3.66 -9.88 -14.03
C ILE A 234 3.91 -8.85 -12.93
N PHE A 235 5.01 -9.01 -12.21
CA PHE A 235 5.55 -8.01 -11.29
C PHE A 235 6.39 -6.99 -12.06
N ILE A 236 6.24 -5.71 -11.76
CA ILE A 236 7.01 -4.61 -12.37
C ILE A 236 7.40 -3.64 -11.27
N ALA A 237 8.70 -3.33 -11.16
CA ALA A 237 9.21 -2.29 -10.28
C ALA A 237 10.36 -1.54 -10.95
N SER A 238 10.40 -0.21 -10.80
CA SER A 238 11.48 0.63 -11.32
C SER A 238 12.34 1.14 -10.17
N TYR A 239 13.63 0.98 -10.32
CA TYR A 239 14.65 1.35 -9.35
C TYR A 239 15.53 2.46 -9.90
N PHE A 240 15.87 3.44 -9.05
CA PHE A 240 16.69 4.61 -9.39
C PHE A 240 17.87 4.77 -8.41
N PRO A 241 18.88 3.87 -8.48
CA PRO A 241 20.06 3.99 -7.62
C PRO A 241 20.74 5.34 -7.78
N ASN A 242 21.10 5.95 -6.66
CA ASN A 242 21.71 7.26 -6.60
C ASN A 242 22.62 7.37 -5.35
N LYS A 243 23.28 8.51 -5.12
CA LYS A 243 24.22 8.66 -3.98
C LYS A 243 23.54 8.61 -2.61
N ALA A 244 22.22 8.87 -2.53
CA ALA A 244 21.44 8.75 -1.30
C ALA A 244 20.98 7.32 -1.04
N THR A 245 21.04 6.42 -2.02
CA THR A 245 20.50 5.06 -1.88
C THR A 245 21.18 4.30 -0.73
N GLY A 246 20.35 3.73 0.15
CA GLY A 246 20.77 3.00 1.36
C GLY A 246 21.32 3.89 2.47
N LYS A 247 21.27 5.21 2.34
CA LYS A 247 21.79 6.14 3.34
C LYS A 247 20.73 6.45 4.41
N PRO A 248 21.17 6.66 5.66
CA PRO A 248 20.25 7.03 6.74
C PRO A 248 19.72 8.44 6.54
N TYR A 249 18.48 8.64 6.96
CA TYR A 249 17.86 9.95 6.99
C TYR A 249 17.12 10.20 8.31
N THR A 250 16.82 11.45 8.59
CA THR A 250 15.91 11.89 9.64
C THR A 250 14.80 12.71 9.02
N ILE A 251 13.57 12.55 9.51
CA ILE A 251 12.42 13.35 9.11
C ILE A 251 11.71 13.87 10.35
N GLU A 252 11.37 15.16 10.33
CA GLU A 252 10.62 15.81 11.40
C GLU A 252 9.13 15.57 11.25
N ASN A 253 8.40 15.36 12.37
CA ASN A 253 6.94 15.22 12.40
C ASN A 253 6.39 14.13 11.45
N LEU A 254 7.13 13.01 11.31
CA LEU A 254 6.70 11.85 10.55
C LEU A 254 5.32 11.36 11.02
N ASN A 255 4.39 11.17 10.08
CA ASN A 255 3.13 10.52 10.38
C ASN A 255 3.35 9.00 10.51
N PRO A 256 3.08 8.37 11.68
CA PRO A 256 3.29 6.94 11.88
C PRO A 256 2.49 6.03 10.95
N GLN A 257 1.43 6.53 10.35
CA GLN A 257 0.59 5.80 9.39
C GLN A 257 1.20 5.74 7.98
N TYR A 258 2.08 6.69 7.64
CA TYR A 258 2.65 6.84 6.30
C TYR A 258 4.18 6.94 6.38
N THR A 259 4.82 5.80 6.66
CA THR A 259 6.27 5.68 6.85
C THR A 259 6.98 5.08 5.65
N GLY A 260 6.24 4.80 4.57
CA GLY A 260 6.70 3.98 3.46
C GLY A 260 6.72 2.48 3.80
N SER A 261 6.93 1.63 2.80
CA SER A 261 6.93 0.16 2.94
C SER A 261 8.26 -0.41 3.41
N THR A 262 9.36 0.35 3.30
CA THR A 262 10.70 -0.05 3.73
C THR A 262 11.19 0.84 4.88
N LYS A 263 12.16 0.33 5.64
CA LYS A 263 12.81 1.12 6.70
C LYS A 263 13.48 2.40 6.17
N ASN A 264 13.91 2.38 4.93
CA ASN A 264 14.64 3.48 4.29
C ASN A 264 13.85 4.05 3.08
N ALA A 265 12.54 4.17 3.21
CA ALA A 265 11.62 4.49 2.10
C ALA A 265 11.93 5.78 1.30
N LEU A 266 12.73 6.70 1.87
CA LEU A 266 13.20 7.89 1.14
C LEU A 266 14.56 7.69 0.46
N THR A 267 15.18 6.50 0.62
CA THR A 267 16.53 6.20 0.10
C THR A 267 16.65 4.72 -0.31
N ASP A 268 15.57 4.07 -0.72
CA ASP A 268 15.55 2.66 -1.14
C ASP A 268 15.62 2.47 -2.66
N ALA A 269 15.82 3.57 -3.39
CA ALA A 269 15.83 3.65 -4.84
C ALA A 269 14.46 3.40 -5.51
N LEU A 270 13.36 3.33 -4.76
CA LEU A 270 12.00 3.15 -5.28
C LEU A 270 11.25 4.49 -5.28
N VAL A 271 10.61 4.82 -6.40
CA VAL A 271 9.72 5.99 -6.47
C VAL A 271 8.29 5.60 -6.18
N GLY A 272 7.54 6.55 -5.59
CA GLY A 272 6.12 6.42 -5.32
C GLY A 272 5.28 6.39 -6.59
N SER A 273 4.08 5.85 -6.48
CA SER A 273 3.10 5.78 -7.55
C SER A 273 1.83 6.55 -7.21
N GLN A 274 0.98 6.78 -8.21
CA GLN A 274 -0.34 7.39 -8.03
C GLN A 274 -1.39 6.41 -7.48
N LYS A 275 -1.13 5.11 -7.56
CA LYS A 275 -2.08 4.05 -7.21
C LYS A 275 -2.00 3.59 -5.77
N SER A 276 -0.86 3.81 -5.09
CA SER A 276 -0.63 3.34 -3.74
C SER A 276 0.19 4.34 -2.93
N TYR A 277 -0.07 4.39 -1.61
CA TYR A 277 0.68 5.24 -0.67
C TYR A 277 1.82 4.51 0.04
N ASP A 278 2.06 3.25 -0.27
CA ASP A 278 3.02 2.38 0.41
C ASP A 278 4.50 2.81 0.25
N LYS A 279 4.82 3.58 -0.80
CA LYS A 279 6.16 4.14 -1.04
C LYS A 279 6.29 5.61 -0.67
N TRP A 280 5.23 6.20 -0.11
CA TRP A 280 5.20 7.59 0.28
C TRP A 280 5.46 7.76 1.77
N VAL A 281 6.25 8.75 2.11
CA VAL A 281 6.53 9.14 3.49
C VAL A 281 5.84 10.48 3.76
N GLY A 282 4.99 10.53 4.78
CA GLY A 282 4.05 11.63 4.99
C GLY A 282 4.22 12.40 6.30
N THR A 283 3.90 13.69 6.27
CA THR A 283 3.63 14.52 7.44
C THR A 283 2.15 14.90 7.48
N TYR A 284 1.64 15.31 8.64
CA TYR A 284 0.23 15.66 8.83
C TYR A 284 0.08 16.94 9.65
N GLY A 285 -0.26 18.04 8.99
CA GLY A 285 -0.37 19.38 9.58
C GLY A 285 0.95 20.09 9.85
N TYR A 286 2.08 19.55 9.36
CA TYR A 286 3.42 20.10 9.55
C TYR A 286 4.13 20.29 8.21
N ASP A 287 5.19 21.12 8.23
CA ASP A 287 6.12 21.21 7.11
C ASP A 287 6.87 19.87 6.97
N TYR A 288 7.30 19.57 5.75
CA TYR A 288 8.07 18.38 5.44
C TYR A 288 9.56 18.72 5.48
N CYS A 289 10.30 18.14 6.40
CA CYS A 289 11.73 18.40 6.57
C CYS A 289 12.48 17.08 6.70
N VAL A 290 13.30 16.76 5.71
CA VAL A 290 14.14 15.56 5.71
C VAL A 290 15.61 15.94 5.56
N ILE A 291 16.49 15.26 6.30
CA ILE A 291 17.94 15.36 6.19
C ILE A 291 18.50 13.98 5.93
N VAL A 292 19.19 13.82 4.79
CA VAL A 292 19.92 12.59 4.43
C VAL A 292 21.39 12.76 4.79
N ASP A 293 21.99 11.79 5.52
CA ASP A 293 23.44 11.69 5.74
C ASP A 293 24.06 10.74 4.72
N LEU A 294 24.77 11.27 3.74
CA LEU A 294 25.51 10.47 2.75
C LEU A 294 26.67 9.65 3.36
N GLN A 295 26.88 9.79 4.68
CA GLN A 295 27.88 9.12 5.51
C GLN A 295 29.34 9.54 5.23
N THR A 296 29.64 9.88 3.99
CA THR A 296 30.95 10.38 3.57
C THR A 296 30.79 11.66 2.76
N GLU A 297 31.82 12.48 2.71
CA GLU A 297 31.90 13.60 1.79
C GLU A 297 31.84 13.08 0.35
N GLN A 298 30.90 13.63 -0.43
CA GLN A 298 30.70 13.30 -1.84
C GLN A 298 30.56 14.58 -2.67
N GLU A 299 31.01 14.53 -3.92
CA GLU A 299 30.76 15.58 -4.90
C GLU A 299 29.37 15.37 -5.48
N ILE A 300 28.48 16.36 -5.34
CA ILE A 300 27.10 16.32 -5.84
C ILE A 300 26.81 17.53 -6.71
N SER A 301 25.86 17.41 -7.63
CA SER A 301 25.47 18.49 -8.55
C SER A 301 23.97 18.55 -8.83
N GLU A 302 23.21 17.61 -8.25
CA GLU A 302 21.76 17.47 -8.51
C GLU A 302 21.06 16.85 -7.31
N ILE A 303 19.90 17.39 -6.96
CA ILE A 303 19.01 16.85 -5.94
C ILE A 303 17.59 16.89 -6.48
N SER A 304 16.80 15.83 -6.27
CA SER A 304 15.38 15.83 -6.56
C SER A 304 14.57 15.02 -5.57
N ILE A 305 13.27 15.30 -5.51
CA ILE A 305 12.26 14.59 -4.74
C ILE A 305 10.91 14.77 -5.45
N ASN A 306 10.05 13.75 -5.34
CA ASN A 306 8.66 13.89 -5.78
C ASN A 306 7.74 14.18 -4.60
N PHE A 307 6.65 14.89 -4.89
CA PHE A 307 5.52 15.08 -3.99
C PHE A 307 4.23 14.63 -4.68
N LEU A 308 3.35 13.97 -3.90
CA LEU A 308 2.06 13.49 -4.36
C LEU A 308 0.97 14.53 -4.12
N GLU A 309 0.09 14.73 -5.11
CA GLU A 309 -1.17 15.45 -4.96
C GLU A 309 -2.35 14.47 -5.00
N ASN A 310 -3.14 14.42 -3.96
CA ASN A 310 -4.45 13.81 -3.96
C ASN A 310 -5.38 14.57 -2.99
N VAL A 311 -5.91 15.65 -3.49
CA VAL A 311 -6.74 16.58 -2.71
C VAL A 311 -7.91 15.85 -2.04
N GLY A 312 -8.57 14.91 -2.72
CA GLY A 312 -9.65 14.11 -2.16
C GLY A 312 -9.25 13.27 -0.95
N SER A 313 -7.96 12.91 -0.83
CA SER A 313 -7.38 12.20 0.31
C SER A 313 -6.60 13.14 1.25
N TRP A 314 -6.83 14.43 1.18
CA TRP A 314 -6.21 15.49 2.01
C TRP A 314 -4.69 15.60 1.83
N ILE A 315 -4.16 15.14 0.69
CA ILE A 315 -2.75 15.21 0.33
C ILE A 315 -2.55 16.38 -0.64
N PHE A 316 -1.75 17.36 -0.24
CA PHE A 316 -1.51 18.56 -0.99
C PHE A 316 -0.05 18.73 -1.35
N LEU A 317 0.21 19.34 -2.50
CA LEU A 317 1.56 19.76 -2.89
C LEU A 317 2.10 20.82 -1.93
N PRO A 318 3.43 20.84 -1.69
CA PRO A 318 4.05 21.89 -0.89
C PRO A 318 3.97 23.26 -1.60
N LEU A 319 3.90 24.34 -0.81
CA LEU A 319 3.90 25.72 -1.32
C LEU A 319 5.26 26.13 -1.87
N SER A 320 6.34 25.59 -1.31
CA SER A 320 7.72 25.79 -1.78
C SER A 320 8.59 24.60 -1.32
N VAL A 321 9.67 24.37 -2.07
CA VAL A 321 10.70 23.37 -1.70
C VAL A 321 12.06 24.04 -1.76
N GLU A 322 12.82 23.88 -0.69
CA GLU A 322 14.16 24.41 -0.53
C GLU A 322 15.15 23.27 -0.32
N PHE A 323 16.31 23.37 -0.97
CA PHE A 323 17.39 22.41 -0.83
C PHE A 323 18.57 23.08 -0.13
N SER A 324 19.21 22.36 0.80
CA SER A 324 20.43 22.82 1.46
C SER A 324 21.42 21.66 1.57
N THR A 325 22.71 21.99 1.57
CA THR A 325 23.78 20.99 1.68
C THR A 325 24.88 21.48 2.60
N GLY A 326 25.64 20.56 3.19
CA GLY A 326 26.79 20.89 4.02
C GLY A 326 27.64 19.69 4.37
N LEU A 327 28.78 19.95 4.97
CA LEU A 327 29.66 18.90 5.52
C LEU A 327 29.30 18.53 6.97
N GLN A 328 28.56 19.42 7.66
CA GLN A 328 28.06 19.22 9.03
C GLN A 328 26.56 19.46 9.04
N GLN A 329 25.83 18.69 9.84
CA GLN A 329 24.36 18.70 9.84
C GLN A 329 23.77 20.00 10.40
N ASP A 330 24.47 20.69 11.27
CA ASP A 330 24.11 21.97 11.87
C ASP A 330 24.57 23.20 11.07
N MET A 331 25.35 22.97 9.98
CA MET A 331 25.90 24.02 9.12
C MET A 331 25.52 23.74 7.64
N LEU A 332 24.21 23.81 7.36
CA LEU A 332 23.69 23.59 6.01
C LEU A 332 23.48 24.92 5.31
N GLU A 333 24.04 25.05 4.12
CA GLU A 333 23.90 26.23 3.27
C GLU A 333 22.79 25.99 2.22
N PRO A 334 21.91 26.97 1.99
CA PRO A 334 20.96 26.90 0.89
C PRO A 334 21.66 26.74 -0.45
N ILE A 335 21.03 26.01 -1.36
CA ILE A 335 21.49 25.88 -2.74
C ILE A 335 20.89 27.00 -3.58
N GLU A 336 21.76 27.88 -4.10
CA GLU A 336 21.37 28.74 -5.22
C GLU A 336 21.42 27.90 -6.49
N ALA A 337 20.26 27.34 -6.87
CA ALA A 337 20.17 26.47 -8.03
C ALA A 337 20.25 27.29 -9.32
N THR A 338 21.11 26.88 -10.25
CA THR A 338 21.16 27.46 -11.60
C THR A 338 19.92 27.14 -12.41
N ASN A 339 19.28 25.99 -12.14
CA ASN A 339 17.99 25.60 -12.72
C ASN A 339 17.17 24.84 -11.68
N VAL A 340 16.06 25.41 -11.23
CA VAL A 340 15.02 24.68 -10.51
C VAL A 340 13.93 24.34 -11.51
N THR A 341 13.70 23.07 -11.72
CA THR A 341 12.63 22.60 -12.60
C THR A 341 11.56 21.93 -11.75
N ILE A 342 10.31 22.34 -11.95
CA ILE A 342 9.14 21.67 -11.40
C ILE A 342 8.44 21.02 -12.60
N SER A 343 8.35 19.72 -12.59
CA SER A 343 7.59 18.97 -13.60
C SER A 343 6.51 18.16 -12.94
N GLN A 344 5.37 18.03 -13.60
CA GLN A 344 4.22 17.27 -13.08
C GLN A 344 3.87 16.15 -14.04
N ASN A 345 3.66 14.96 -13.48
CA ASN A 345 3.15 13.80 -14.20
C ASN A 345 1.90 13.27 -13.47
N GLY A 346 0.73 13.63 -13.97
CA GLY A 346 -0.53 13.34 -13.30
C GLY A 346 -0.60 14.01 -11.93
N GLN A 347 -0.68 13.22 -10.86
CA GLN A 347 -0.72 13.68 -9.47
C GLN A 347 0.66 13.82 -8.81
N ILE A 348 1.75 13.50 -9.52
CA ILE A 348 3.12 13.55 -8.98
C ILE A 348 3.84 14.78 -9.50
N GLN A 349 4.33 15.59 -8.57
CA GLN A 349 5.16 16.75 -8.88
C GLN A 349 6.62 16.48 -8.48
N ASN A 350 7.55 16.57 -9.44
CA ASN A 350 8.98 16.47 -9.20
C ASN A 350 9.60 17.84 -9.00
N HIS A 351 10.30 18.00 -7.89
CA HIS A 351 11.16 19.16 -7.61
C HIS A 351 12.61 18.75 -7.79
N HIS A 352 13.28 19.42 -8.71
CA HIS A 352 14.61 19.07 -9.17
C HIS A 352 15.50 20.33 -9.26
N ALA A 353 16.65 20.31 -8.58
CA ALA A 353 17.64 21.37 -8.59
C ALA A 353 18.97 20.87 -9.19
N LYS A 354 19.47 21.57 -10.22
CA LYS A 354 20.84 21.41 -10.76
C LYS A 354 21.69 22.61 -10.36
N PHE A 355 22.91 22.33 -9.91
CA PHE A 355 23.83 23.33 -9.42
C PHE A 355 25.29 22.93 -9.75
N PRO A 356 26.27 23.86 -9.68
CA PRO A 356 27.67 23.55 -9.83
C PRO A 356 28.11 22.50 -8.82
N LYS A 357 28.97 21.58 -9.24
CA LYS A 357 29.53 20.53 -8.38
C LYS A 357 30.05 21.09 -7.07
N ARG A 358 29.60 20.50 -5.97
CA ARG A 358 30.03 20.86 -4.62
C ARG A 358 30.17 19.63 -3.74
N LYS A 359 31.02 19.75 -2.73
CA LYS A 359 31.20 18.70 -1.73
C LYS A 359 30.13 18.80 -0.66
N ALA A 360 29.48 17.69 -0.35
CA ALA A 360 28.50 17.60 0.72
C ALA A 360 28.50 16.19 1.36
N ARG A 361 28.18 16.17 2.64
CA ARG A 361 27.81 14.95 3.36
C ARG A 361 26.33 14.93 3.73
N PHE A 362 25.77 16.08 4.04
CA PHE A 362 24.37 16.20 4.42
C PHE A 362 23.58 16.94 3.33
N VAL A 363 22.39 16.40 3.04
CA VAL A 363 21.43 16.98 2.11
C VAL A 363 20.13 17.18 2.86
N LYS A 364 19.64 18.42 2.92
CA LYS A 364 18.35 18.78 3.53
C LYS A 364 17.37 19.20 2.46
N ILE A 365 16.16 18.70 2.56
CA ILE A 365 15.00 19.13 1.78
C ILE A 365 13.95 19.64 2.77
N PHE A 366 13.57 20.90 2.58
CA PHE A 366 12.50 21.53 3.34
C PHE A 366 11.35 21.90 2.40
N ALA A 367 10.16 21.35 2.66
CA ALA A 367 8.97 21.63 1.87
C ALA A 367 7.89 22.26 2.76
N LYS A 368 7.47 23.46 2.41
CA LYS A 368 6.49 24.23 3.17
C LYS A 368 5.08 23.71 2.90
N SER A 369 4.41 23.20 3.94
CA SER A 369 3.04 22.71 3.87
C SER A 369 2.00 23.85 3.91
N ILE A 370 0.81 23.60 3.35
CA ILE A 370 -0.37 24.44 3.61
C ILE A 370 -0.91 24.24 5.03
N LYS A 371 -0.48 23.19 5.73
CA LYS A 371 -0.80 22.76 7.12
C LYS A 371 -2.24 22.36 7.36
N GLN A 372 -3.21 23.05 6.79
CA GLN A 372 -4.65 22.75 6.93
C GLN A 372 -5.33 22.74 5.57
N CYS A 373 -6.34 21.91 5.43
CA CYS A 373 -7.19 21.89 4.26
C CYS A 373 -7.87 23.24 4.07
N PRO A 374 -7.91 23.78 2.82
CA PRO A 374 -8.47 25.10 2.55
C PRO A 374 -10.00 25.16 2.76
N GLU A 375 -10.55 26.37 2.92
CA GLU A 375 -11.96 26.62 3.26
C GLU A 375 -12.96 25.97 2.28
N ASN A 376 -12.61 25.84 1.00
CA ASN A 376 -13.45 25.24 -0.03
C ASN A 376 -13.32 23.71 -0.11
N HIS A 377 -12.55 23.09 0.76
CA HIS A 377 -12.34 21.65 0.81
C HIS A 377 -13.32 21.00 1.79
N PRO A 378 -13.86 19.77 1.53
CA PRO A 378 -14.73 19.07 2.48
C PRO A 378 -14.14 18.88 3.88
N GLY A 379 -12.81 18.79 4.00
CA GLY A 379 -12.08 18.73 5.26
C GLY A 379 -11.54 20.08 5.74
N ALA A 380 -12.20 21.20 5.43
CA ALA A 380 -11.73 22.55 5.79
C ALA A 380 -11.34 22.68 7.27
N GLY A 381 -10.13 23.21 7.51
CA GLY A 381 -9.59 23.40 8.87
C GLY A 381 -8.95 22.16 9.49
N TYR A 382 -9.16 20.96 8.95
CA TYR A 382 -8.43 19.77 9.38
C TYR A 382 -6.98 19.80 8.85
N PRO A 383 -6.03 19.13 9.54
CA PRO A 383 -4.65 19.08 9.07
C PRO A 383 -4.53 18.45 7.68
N ALA A 384 -3.64 19.01 6.86
CA ALA A 384 -3.33 18.52 5.51
C ALA A 384 -2.08 17.63 5.52
N HIS A 385 -2.02 16.64 4.64
CA HIS A 385 -0.84 15.83 4.42
C HIS A 385 0.10 16.45 3.38
N VAL A 386 1.41 16.21 3.56
CA VAL A 386 2.43 16.32 2.51
C VAL A 386 3.13 14.97 2.40
N PHE A 387 3.17 14.41 1.19
CA PHE A 387 3.77 13.12 0.90
C PHE A 387 4.95 13.30 -0.04
N GLY A 388 6.15 12.91 0.44
CA GLY A 388 7.36 12.81 -0.36
C GLY A 388 7.78 11.36 -0.56
N ASP A 389 8.53 11.09 -1.64
CA ASP A 389 9.10 9.78 -1.93
C ASP A 389 10.63 9.82 -1.96
N GLU A 390 11.24 9.05 -2.83
CA GLU A 390 12.70 8.88 -2.99
C GLU A 390 13.47 10.21 -3.12
N VAL A 391 14.45 10.40 -2.26
CA VAL A 391 15.43 11.48 -2.36
C VAL A 391 16.56 11.06 -3.29
N ILE A 392 16.64 11.69 -4.45
CA ILE A 392 17.65 11.39 -5.47
C ILE A 392 18.77 12.43 -5.37
N VAL A 393 20.02 11.97 -5.23
CA VAL A 393 21.23 12.81 -5.17
C VAL A 393 22.23 12.30 -6.21
N ASN A 394 22.68 13.20 -7.14
CA ASN A 394 23.63 12.87 -8.20
C ASN A 394 24.84 13.81 -8.23
#